data_cfe1c33f73731961763216eb20b5fda0
#
_entry.id   cfe1c33f73731961763216eb20b5fda0
#
_cell.length_a   1.000
_cell.length_b   1.000
_cell.length_c   1.000
_cell.angle_alpha   90.00
_cell.angle_beta   90.00
_cell.angle_gamma   90.00
#
_symmetry.space_group_name_H-M   'P 1'
#
loop_
_entity.id
_entity.type
_entity.pdbx_description
1 polymer ?
#
loop_
_entity_poly.entity_id
_entity_poly.type
_entity_poly.pdbx_seq_one_letter_code
_entity_poly.pdbx_strand_id
1 'polypeptide(L)'
;ALLIGVGPGAACTTRGVLGIGVPQVTATVDAATARDFYHKRTGKYIPIITDGGMNRGGDICKAFACGADAVMIGSSFARAKEAPGRGYHWGMATSHVNLPRGTRIYVGATGSLKEILFGPAKVDDGSQNLMGALKTSMGSLGAANLKQMHDVEIIIAPSIQTEGKIFQVDQRVGMGK
;
A
#
# COMPACT_ATOMS: atom_id res chain seq x y z
N ALA A 1 -4.80 -1.00 -17.84
CA ALA A 1 -4.13 -1.27 -16.57
C ALA A 1 -4.73 -2.49 -15.90
N LEU A 2 -3.93 -3.16 -15.07
CA LEU A 2 -4.37 -4.29 -14.25
C LEU A 2 -4.26 -3.91 -12.77
N LEU A 3 -5.30 -4.19 -11.99
CA LEU A 3 -5.25 -4.09 -10.53
C LEU A 3 -4.75 -5.41 -9.97
N ILE A 4 -3.67 -5.34 -9.20
CA ILE A 4 -2.95 -6.51 -8.68
C ILE A 4 -3.12 -6.59 -7.17
N GLY A 5 -3.75 -7.65 -6.71
CA GLY A 5 -3.97 -7.93 -5.30
C GLY A 5 -5.15 -8.88 -5.09
N VAL A 6 -4.95 -9.87 -4.24
CA VAL A 6 -6.00 -10.82 -3.84
C VAL A 6 -6.14 -10.74 -2.33
N GLY A 7 -7.11 -9.95 -1.89
CA GLY A 7 -7.49 -9.83 -0.49
C GLY A 7 -6.50 -9.16 0.47
N PRO A 8 -5.60 -8.24 0.06
CA PRO A 8 -4.63 -7.63 0.99
C PRO A 8 -5.22 -6.49 1.83
N GLY A 9 -6.37 -5.94 1.44
CA GLY A 9 -6.98 -4.80 2.09
C GLY A 9 -7.49 -5.09 3.50
N ALA A 10 -7.41 -4.09 4.40
CA ALA A 10 -7.77 -4.25 5.80
C ALA A 10 -9.25 -4.64 6.02
N ALA A 11 -10.15 -4.19 5.14
CA ALA A 11 -11.58 -4.54 5.19
C ALA A 11 -11.93 -5.79 4.34
N CYS A 12 -10.94 -6.39 3.67
CA CYS A 12 -11.17 -7.56 2.83
C CYS A 12 -11.26 -8.83 3.65
N THR A 13 -12.24 -9.69 3.34
CA THR A 13 -12.46 -10.98 4.01
C THR A 13 -12.01 -12.18 3.19
N THR A 14 -11.59 -11.98 1.95
CA THR A 14 -11.25 -13.04 1.00
C THR A 14 -10.23 -14.03 1.56
N ARG A 15 -9.15 -13.55 2.16
CA ARG A 15 -8.09 -14.43 2.69
C ARG A 15 -8.58 -15.28 3.86
N GLY A 16 -9.36 -14.70 4.77
CA GLY A 16 -9.89 -15.42 5.92
C GLY A 16 -11.04 -16.38 5.59
N VAL A 17 -11.91 -15.98 4.66
CA VAL A 17 -13.11 -16.76 4.31
C VAL A 17 -12.82 -17.84 3.27
N LEU A 18 -12.02 -17.52 2.26
CA LEU A 18 -11.75 -18.44 1.15
C LEU A 18 -10.39 -19.14 1.24
N GLY A 19 -9.50 -18.68 2.13
CA GLY A 19 -8.13 -19.20 2.20
C GLY A 19 -7.27 -18.86 0.99
N ILE A 20 -7.68 -17.85 0.19
CA ILE A 20 -7.01 -17.47 -1.06
C ILE A 20 -6.30 -16.13 -0.85
N GLY A 21 -5.03 -16.05 -1.25
CA GLY A 21 -4.27 -14.83 -1.20
C GLY A 21 -2.83 -15.01 -1.67
N VAL A 22 -2.22 -13.91 -2.07
CA VAL A 22 -0.79 -13.85 -2.41
C VAL A 22 -0.20 -12.66 -1.65
N PRO A 23 0.99 -12.77 -1.04
CA PRO A 23 1.69 -11.62 -0.47
C PRO A 23 1.85 -10.52 -1.52
N GLN A 24 1.56 -9.27 -1.15
CA GLN A 24 1.39 -8.20 -2.12
C GLN A 24 2.69 -7.85 -2.88
N VAL A 25 3.85 -7.97 -2.24
CA VAL A 25 5.14 -7.81 -2.90
C VAL A 25 5.32 -8.88 -3.99
N THR A 26 5.08 -10.14 -3.66
CA THR A 26 5.15 -11.26 -4.62
C THR A 26 4.21 -11.03 -5.79
N ALA A 27 2.94 -10.72 -5.52
CA ALA A 27 1.94 -10.48 -6.56
C ALA A 27 2.36 -9.34 -7.51
N THR A 28 2.93 -8.26 -6.95
CA THR A 28 3.39 -7.12 -7.75
C THR A 28 4.58 -7.48 -8.63
N VAL A 29 5.59 -8.16 -8.08
CA VAL A 29 6.79 -8.59 -8.83
C VAL A 29 6.43 -9.54 -9.95
N ASP A 30 5.59 -10.54 -9.68
CA ASP A 30 5.16 -11.51 -10.69
C ASP A 30 4.41 -10.83 -11.84
N ALA A 31 3.49 -9.91 -11.49
CA ALA A 31 2.73 -9.16 -12.48
C ALA A 31 3.60 -8.19 -13.29
N ALA A 32 4.57 -7.51 -12.65
CA ALA A 32 5.53 -6.65 -13.32
C ALA A 32 6.42 -7.44 -14.29
N THR A 33 6.90 -8.60 -13.89
CA THR A 33 7.68 -9.50 -14.73
C THR A 33 6.87 -9.95 -15.96
N ALA A 34 5.60 -10.34 -15.75
CA ALA A 34 4.70 -10.73 -16.83
C ALA A 34 4.42 -9.57 -17.79
N ARG A 35 4.20 -8.34 -17.28
CA ARG A 35 4.05 -7.11 -18.07
C ARG A 35 5.27 -6.87 -18.96
N ASP A 36 6.47 -6.95 -18.39
CA ASP A 36 7.70 -6.66 -19.13
C ASP A 36 7.96 -7.70 -20.22
N PHE A 37 7.68 -8.96 -19.93
CA PHE A 37 7.73 -10.04 -20.94
C PHE A 37 6.73 -9.79 -22.07
N TYR A 38 5.47 -9.44 -21.73
CA TYR A 38 4.44 -9.14 -22.72
C TYR A 38 4.81 -7.92 -23.56
N HIS A 39 5.31 -6.86 -22.90
CA HIS A 39 5.75 -5.64 -23.60
C HIS A 39 6.88 -5.92 -24.60
N LYS A 40 7.89 -6.68 -24.21
CA LYS A 40 9.00 -7.08 -25.11
C LYS A 40 8.51 -7.84 -26.33
N ARG A 41 7.48 -8.68 -26.18
CA ARG A 41 6.95 -9.50 -27.29
C ARG A 41 5.99 -8.76 -28.23
N THR A 42 5.24 -7.83 -27.72
CA THR A 42 4.10 -7.23 -28.43
C THR A 42 4.24 -5.73 -28.67
N GLY A 43 5.18 -5.06 -28.03
CA GLY A 43 5.30 -3.60 -28.01
C GLY A 43 4.21 -2.91 -27.17
N LYS A 44 3.26 -3.65 -26.57
CA LYS A 44 2.16 -3.08 -25.79
C LYS A 44 2.50 -3.07 -24.30
N TYR A 45 2.54 -1.89 -23.70
CA TYR A 45 2.72 -1.72 -22.26
C TYR A 45 1.38 -1.71 -21.54
N ILE A 46 1.21 -2.57 -20.54
CA ILE A 46 0.00 -2.65 -19.71
C ILE A 46 0.37 -2.23 -18.29
N PRO A 47 -0.02 -1.02 -17.83
CA PRO A 47 0.32 -0.55 -16.49
C PRO A 47 -0.25 -1.46 -15.39
N ILE A 48 0.51 -1.59 -14.31
CA ILE A 48 0.18 -2.36 -13.13
C ILE A 48 -0.12 -1.43 -11.96
N ILE A 49 -1.27 -1.63 -11.33
CA ILE A 49 -1.71 -0.91 -10.14
C ILE A 49 -1.68 -1.88 -8.96
N THR A 50 -0.75 -1.72 -8.03
CA THR A 50 -0.76 -2.51 -6.80
C THR A 50 -1.93 -2.07 -5.93
N ASP A 51 -2.87 -2.99 -5.67
CA ASP A 51 -4.14 -2.70 -5.00
C ASP A 51 -4.21 -3.32 -3.61
N GLY A 52 -4.30 -2.44 -2.61
CA GLY A 52 -4.60 -2.77 -1.23
C GLY A 52 -3.40 -3.15 -0.36
N GLY A 53 -3.63 -3.15 0.95
CA GLY A 53 -2.65 -3.54 1.97
C GLY A 53 -1.62 -2.49 2.33
N MET A 54 -1.63 -1.32 1.70
CA MET A 54 -0.69 -0.23 1.95
C MET A 54 -1.31 0.82 2.86
N ASN A 55 -0.65 1.11 3.98
CA ASN A 55 -1.10 2.08 4.96
C ASN A 55 -0.06 3.15 5.28
N ARG A 56 1.18 2.96 4.87
CA ARG A 56 2.33 3.80 5.19
C ARG A 56 3.11 4.16 3.93
N GLY A 57 3.86 5.25 4.00
CA GLY A 57 4.68 5.67 2.87
C GLY A 57 5.69 4.61 2.41
N GLY A 58 6.31 3.87 3.34
CA GLY A 58 7.22 2.78 3.02
C GLY A 58 6.57 1.63 2.24
N ASP A 59 5.28 1.36 2.45
CA ASP A 59 4.56 0.34 1.68
C ASP A 59 4.40 0.77 0.22
N ILE A 60 4.10 2.06 0.01
CA ILE A 60 3.99 2.67 -1.32
C ILE A 60 5.34 2.61 -2.04
N CYS A 61 6.43 2.96 -1.34
CA CYS A 61 7.78 2.90 -1.90
C CYS A 61 8.15 1.48 -2.35
N LYS A 62 7.85 0.47 -1.52
CA LYS A 62 8.06 -0.94 -1.87
C LYS A 62 7.24 -1.34 -3.10
N ALA A 63 5.98 -0.91 -3.23
CA ALA A 63 5.17 -1.22 -4.39
C ALA A 63 5.81 -0.69 -5.69
N PHE A 64 6.28 0.56 -5.70
CA PHE A 64 6.99 1.11 -6.87
C PHE A 64 8.31 0.41 -7.14
N ALA A 65 9.11 0.12 -6.12
CA ALA A 65 10.35 -0.65 -6.28
C ALA A 65 10.10 -2.07 -6.81
N CYS A 66 8.93 -2.65 -6.53
CA CYS A 66 8.49 -3.94 -7.08
C CYS A 66 7.94 -3.85 -8.52
N GLY A 67 7.95 -2.68 -9.15
CA GLY A 67 7.54 -2.51 -10.54
C GLY A 67 6.10 -2.04 -10.75
N ALA A 68 5.40 -1.57 -9.71
CA ALA A 68 4.09 -0.94 -9.87
C ALA A 68 4.19 0.41 -10.60
N ASP A 69 3.23 0.68 -11.48
CA ASP A 69 3.10 1.98 -12.15
C ASP A 69 2.20 2.94 -11.34
N ALA A 70 1.32 2.38 -10.53
CA ALA A 70 0.47 3.12 -9.59
C ALA A 70 0.11 2.25 -8.39
N VAL A 71 -0.47 2.89 -7.37
CA VAL A 71 -0.98 2.21 -6.17
C VAL A 71 -2.43 2.58 -5.91
N MET A 72 -3.23 1.63 -5.42
CA MET A 72 -4.59 1.86 -4.95
C MET A 72 -4.63 1.77 -3.43
N ILE A 73 -5.07 2.85 -2.80
CA ILE A 73 -5.06 3.02 -1.35
C ILE A 73 -6.49 3.22 -0.86
N GLY A 74 -6.93 2.42 0.09
CA GLY A 74 -8.26 2.51 0.69
C GLY A 74 -8.24 3.11 2.09
N SER A 75 -7.64 2.41 3.05
CA SER A 75 -7.72 2.76 4.48
C SER A 75 -7.16 4.13 4.80
N SER A 76 -6.03 4.52 4.18
CA SER A 76 -5.46 5.85 4.41
C SER A 76 -6.39 6.97 3.96
N PHE A 77 -7.09 6.80 2.84
CA PHE A 77 -8.08 7.78 2.37
C PHE A 77 -9.36 7.76 3.21
N ALA A 78 -9.78 6.58 3.70
CA ALA A 78 -10.91 6.47 4.61
C ALA A 78 -10.66 7.20 5.95
N ARG A 79 -9.39 7.40 6.33
CA ARG A 79 -8.97 8.20 7.51
C ARG A 79 -8.97 9.71 7.28
N ALA A 80 -9.20 10.17 6.06
CA ALA A 80 -9.33 11.60 5.79
C ALA A 80 -10.62 12.15 6.39
N LYS A 81 -10.56 13.35 6.96
CA LYS A 81 -11.74 14.05 7.50
C LYS A 81 -12.80 14.30 6.43
N GLU A 82 -12.36 14.47 5.19
CA GLU A 82 -13.21 14.67 4.01
C GLU A 82 -13.86 13.37 3.50
N ALA A 83 -13.40 12.20 3.96
CA ALA A 83 -13.97 10.94 3.52
C ALA A 83 -15.41 10.78 3.98
N PRO A 84 -16.34 10.41 3.08
CA PRO A 84 -17.78 10.32 3.41
C PRO A 84 -18.08 9.23 4.44
N GLY A 85 -17.19 8.23 4.58
CA GLY A 85 -17.29 7.15 5.56
C GLY A 85 -17.06 7.57 7.01
N ARG A 86 -16.62 8.82 7.28
CA ARG A 86 -16.36 9.35 8.62
C ARG A 86 -15.55 8.40 9.50
N GLY A 87 -14.44 7.91 8.96
CA GLY A 87 -13.54 6.96 9.62
C GLY A 87 -13.95 5.50 9.49
N TYR A 88 -15.03 5.18 8.80
CA TYR A 88 -15.36 3.80 8.44
C TYR A 88 -14.85 3.44 7.06
N HIS A 89 -14.39 2.21 6.92
CA HIS A 89 -13.93 1.60 5.68
C HIS A 89 -14.58 0.22 5.52
N TRP A 90 -14.96 -0.15 4.30
CA TRP A 90 -15.56 -1.45 4.00
C TRP A 90 -15.06 -2.00 2.66
N GLY A 91 -15.18 -3.32 2.49
CA GLY A 91 -14.70 -4.01 1.30
C GLY A 91 -15.58 -3.76 0.07
N MET A 92 -14.96 -3.84 -1.12
CA MET A 92 -15.61 -3.70 -2.43
C MET A 92 -16.66 -4.78 -2.71
N ALA A 93 -16.55 -5.94 -2.07
CA ALA A 93 -17.53 -7.03 -2.19
C ALA A 93 -18.89 -6.72 -1.54
N THR A 94 -19.03 -5.59 -0.84
CA THR A 94 -20.29 -5.11 -0.31
C THR A 94 -21.14 -4.54 -1.45
N SER A 95 -22.05 -5.35 -1.96
CA SER A 95 -22.86 -4.99 -3.13
C SER A 95 -24.03 -4.05 -2.81
N HIS A 96 -24.38 -3.89 -1.55
CA HIS A 96 -25.49 -3.05 -1.11
C HIS A 96 -25.30 -2.59 0.33
N VAL A 97 -25.67 -1.33 0.59
CA VAL A 97 -25.56 -0.68 1.91
C VAL A 97 -26.23 -1.47 3.05
N ASN A 98 -27.31 -2.14 2.76
CA ASN A 98 -28.09 -2.92 3.72
C ASN A 98 -27.78 -4.42 3.72
N LEU A 99 -26.83 -4.86 2.89
CA LEU A 99 -26.42 -6.26 2.88
C LEU A 99 -25.19 -6.45 3.76
N PRO A 100 -25.17 -7.45 4.64
CA PRO A 100 -24.04 -7.73 5.53
C PRO A 100 -22.88 -8.39 4.76
N ARG A 101 -22.63 -7.95 3.53
CA ARG A 101 -21.50 -8.41 2.72
C ARG A 101 -20.35 -7.47 2.88
N GLY A 102 -19.23 -8.02 3.26
CA GLY A 102 -18.02 -7.27 3.53
C GLY A 102 -17.98 -6.71 4.94
N THR A 103 -16.80 -6.72 5.48
CA THR A 103 -16.53 -6.21 6.82
C THR A 103 -16.45 -4.70 6.78
N ARG A 104 -17.21 -4.05 7.62
CA ARG A 104 -17.09 -2.62 7.90
C ARG A 104 -16.22 -2.44 9.13
N ILE A 105 -15.07 -1.78 8.96
CA ILE A 105 -14.12 -1.53 10.04
C ILE A 105 -14.01 -0.03 10.32
N TYR A 106 -13.78 0.31 11.57
CA TYR A 106 -13.52 1.67 11.98
C TYR A 106 -11.99 1.89 11.97
N VAL A 107 -11.51 2.77 11.10
CA VAL A 107 -10.10 3.13 10.96
C VAL A 107 -9.76 4.50 11.58
N GLY A 108 -10.80 5.22 12.04
CA GLY A 108 -10.69 6.56 12.61
C GLY A 108 -10.46 7.65 11.56
N ALA A 109 -10.58 8.91 11.97
CA ALA A 109 -10.19 10.07 11.16
C ALA A 109 -8.91 10.66 11.77
N THR A 110 -7.81 10.65 11.01
CA THR A 110 -6.48 11.01 11.52
C THR A 110 -5.96 12.36 11.01
N GLY A 111 -6.57 12.91 9.98
CA GLY A 111 -6.17 14.20 9.41
C GLY A 111 -7.00 14.59 8.20
N SER A 112 -6.70 15.74 7.60
CA SER A 112 -7.21 16.09 6.29
C SER A 112 -6.53 15.25 5.20
N LEU A 113 -7.17 15.13 4.04
CA LEU A 113 -6.56 14.46 2.88
C LEU A 113 -5.21 15.09 2.51
N LYS A 114 -5.10 16.42 2.64
CA LYS A 114 -3.85 17.15 2.43
C LYS A 114 -2.75 16.70 3.40
N GLU A 115 -3.06 16.57 4.70
CA GLU A 115 -2.09 16.11 5.71
C GLU A 115 -1.65 14.67 5.44
N ILE A 116 -2.60 13.79 5.09
CA ILE A 116 -2.31 12.39 4.77
C ILE A 116 -1.40 12.28 3.54
N LEU A 117 -1.67 13.03 2.49
CA LEU A 117 -0.89 12.95 1.26
C LEU A 117 0.41 13.76 1.30
N PHE A 118 0.35 15.00 1.74
CA PHE A 118 1.43 15.99 1.54
C PHE A 118 1.99 16.56 2.85
N GLY A 119 1.40 16.20 3.99
CA GLY A 119 1.84 16.68 5.29
C GLY A 119 1.37 18.11 5.65
N PRO A 120 1.93 18.68 6.70
CA PRO A 120 2.94 18.09 7.56
C PRO A 120 2.42 16.88 8.36
N ALA A 121 3.28 15.88 8.60
CA ALA A 121 2.94 14.75 9.44
C ALA A 121 2.91 15.17 10.92
N LYS A 122 1.88 14.72 11.65
CA LYS A 122 1.71 14.94 13.09
C LYS A 122 1.97 13.67 13.91
N VAL A 123 2.24 12.56 13.22
CA VAL A 123 2.54 11.25 13.78
C VAL A 123 3.80 10.69 13.15
N ASP A 124 4.45 9.77 13.82
CA ASP A 124 5.75 9.19 13.49
C ASP A 124 5.64 7.75 12.92
N ASP A 125 4.43 7.29 12.63
CA ASP A 125 4.14 5.91 12.18
C ASP A 125 4.14 5.73 10.65
N GLY A 126 4.40 6.79 9.88
CA GLY A 126 4.45 6.77 8.41
C GLY A 126 3.08 6.80 7.73
N SER A 127 1.97 6.98 8.47
CA SER A 127 0.61 7.01 7.92
C SER A 127 0.20 8.37 7.34
N GLN A 128 1.00 9.41 7.57
CA GLN A 128 0.81 10.76 7.03
C GLN A 128 2.00 11.17 6.15
N ASN A 129 1.79 12.19 5.32
CA ASN A 129 2.78 12.69 4.36
C ASN A 129 3.30 11.59 3.42
N LEU A 130 2.40 10.81 2.87
CA LEU A 130 2.73 9.64 2.02
C LEU A 130 3.59 10.03 0.81
N MET A 131 3.31 11.18 0.19
CA MET A 131 4.08 11.68 -0.95
C MET A 131 5.46 12.19 -0.53
N GLY A 132 5.59 12.75 0.68
CA GLY A 132 6.88 13.13 1.24
C GLY A 132 7.77 11.90 1.49
N ALA A 133 7.18 10.83 2.05
CA ALA A 133 7.89 9.56 2.23
C ALA A 133 8.40 9.01 0.88
N LEU A 134 7.54 9.00 -0.16
CA LEU A 134 7.93 8.56 -1.50
C LEU A 134 9.08 9.41 -2.06
N LYS A 135 8.97 10.74 -2.00
CA LYS A 135 10.03 11.65 -2.46
C LYS A 135 11.36 11.42 -1.74
N THR A 136 11.30 11.24 -0.43
CA THR A 136 12.50 10.99 0.39
C THR A 136 13.14 9.65 0.01
N SER A 137 12.32 8.59 -0.15
CA SER A 137 12.83 7.29 -0.60
C SER A 137 13.46 7.36 -1.99
N MET A 138 12.78 8.02 -2.93
CA MET A 138 13.33 8.23 -4.29
C MET A 138 14.69 8.94 -4.23
N GLY A 139 14.79 10.02 -3.46
CA GLY A 139 16.04 10.76 -3.29
C GLY A 139 17.15 9.92 -2.67
N SER A 140 16.84 9.13 -1.63
CA SER A 140 17.80 8.26 -0.95
C SER A 140 18.30 7.12 -1.84
N LEU A 141 17.47 6.67 -2.79
CA LEU A 141 17.77 5.57 -3.71
C LEU A 141 18.30 6.05 -5.06
N GLY A 142 18.41 7.37 -5.27
CA GLY A 142 18.90 7.95 -6.52
C GLY A 142 17.91 7.89 -7.69
N ALA A 143 16.62 7.67 -7.42
CA ALA A 143 15.58 7.60 -8.44
C ALA A 143 14.97 8.98 -8.68
N ALA A 144 15.17 9.55 -9.87
CA ALA A 144 14.64 10.86 -10.27
C ALA A 144 13.14 10.82 -10.67
N ASN A 145 12.61 9.64 -10.98
CA ASN A 145 11.21 9.43 -11.36
C ASN A 145 10.75 8.03 -10.97
N LEU A 146 9.44 7.76 -11.05
CA LEU A 146 8.86 6.47 -10.67
C LEU A 146 9.37 5.30 -11.51
N LYS A 147 9.71 5.53 -12.77
CA LYS A 147 10.26 4.48 -13.63
C LYS A 147 11.62 3.99 -13.13
N GLN A 148 12.44 4.90 -12.63
CA GLN A 148 13.74 4.54 -12.03
C GLN A 148 13.58 3.82 -10.69
N MET A 149 12.44 3.94 -10.01
CA MET A 149 12.15 3.11 -8.85
C MET A 149 12.02 1.63 -9.21
N HIS A 150 11.69 1.28 -10.45
CA HIS A 150 11.64 -0.12 -10.90
C HIS A 150 13.02 -0.77 -11.00
N ASP A 151 14.08 0.04 -11.07
CA ASP A 151 15.47 -0.44 -11.18
C ASP A 151 16.16 -0.55 -9.80
N VAL A 152 15.44 -0.19 -8.72
CA VAL A 152 15.98 -0.22 -7.36
C VAL A 152 16.09 -1.67 -6.88
N GLU A 153 17.25 -2.01 -6.34
CA GLU A 153 17.49 -3.34 -5.74
C GLU A 153 16.67 -3.52 -4.46
N ILE A 154 16.03 -4.68 -4.35
CA ILE A 154 15.25 -5.10 -3.17
C ILE A 154 15.90 -6.32 -2.55
N ILE A 155 16.15 -6.25 -1.25
CA ILE A 155 16.69 -7.36 -0.47
C ILE A 155 15.58 -7.95 0.40
N ILE A 156 15.46 -9.28 0.40
CA ILE A 156 14.56 -10.00 1.30
C ILE A 156 15.24 -10.14 2.65
N ALA A 157 14.68 -9.50 3.68
CA ALA A 157 15.12 -9.69 5.06
C ALA A 157 14.33 -10.84 5.70
N PRO A 158 14.98 -11.95 6.10
CA PRO A 158 14.28 -13.12 6.65
C PRO A 158 13.71 -12.88 8.04
N SER A 159 14.19 -11.86 8.77
CA SER A 159 13.71 -11.51 10.11
C SER A 159 13.81 -10.02 10.37
N ILE A 160 12.68 -9.43 10.78
CA ILE A 160 12.63 -8.02 11.22
C ILE A 160 13.30 -7.81 12.60
N GLN A 161 13.50 -8.85 13.37
CA GLN A 161 14.10 -8.75 14.72
C GLN A 161 15.51 -8.16 14.67
N THR A 162 16.24 -8.37 13.57
CA THR A 162 17.58 -7.83 13.38
C THR A 162 17.61 -6.31 13.20
N GLU A 163 16.47 -5.68 12.96
CA GLU A 163 16.37 -4.25 12.72
C GLU A 163 16.07 -3.42 13.98
N GLY A 164 16.00 -4.03 15.15
CA GLY A 164 15.68 -3.33 16.41
C GLY A 164 14.25 -2.83 16.53
N LYS A 165 13.37 -3.14 15.56
CA LYS A 165 11.96 -2.70 15.57
C LYS A 165 11.14 -3.30 16.70
N ILE A 166 11.61 -4.39 17.31
CA ILE A 166 10.97 -5.01 18.46
C ILE A 166 10.77 -4.02 19.62
N PHE A 167 11.73 -3.14 19.87
CA PHE A 167 11.60 -2.10 20.90
C PHE A 167 10.53 -1.07 20.56
N GLN A 168 10.35 -0.75 19.28
CA GLN A 168 9.26 0.14 18.85
C GLN A 168 7.89 -0.51 19.07
N VAL A 169 7.77 -1.80 18.81
CA VAL A 169 6.54 -2.57 19.04
C VAL A 169 6.23 -2.64 20.54
N ASP A 170 7.20 -3.00 21.38
CA ASP A 170 7.01 -3.13 22.82
C ASP A 170 6.63 -1.80 23.49
N GLN A 171 7.20 -0.71 23.01
CA GLN A 171 6.95 0.63 23.56
C GLN A 171 5.80 1.36 22.86
N ARG A 172 5.18 0.77 21.84
CA ARG A 172 4.10 1.36 21.02
C ARG A 172 4.45 2.73 20.46
N VAL A 173 5.67 2.88 19.97
CA VAL A 173 6.17 4.09 19.30
C VAL A 173 6.53 3.81 17.85
N GLY A 174 6.60 4.85 17.01
CA GLY A 174 6.98 4.73 15.62
C GLY A 174 6.20 3.64 14.88
N MET A 175 6.91 2.67 14.34
CA MET A 175 6.33 1.53 13.61
C MET A 175 5.55 0.54 14.48
N GLY A 176 5.65 0.64 15.82
CA GLY A 176 4.94 -0.21 16.77
C GLY A 176 3.54 0.29 17.18
N LYS A 177 3.09 1.41 16.64
CA LYS A 177 1.75 1.96 16.89
C LYS A 177 0.65 1.25 16.15
#